data_91ddf34dbbe111da70a9941f9de6ecca
#
_entry.id   91ddf34dbbe111da70a9941f9de6ecca
#
_cell.length_a   1.000
_cell.length_b   1.000
_cell.length_c   1.000
_cell.angle_alpha   90.00
_cell.angle_beta   90.00
_cell.angle_gamma   90.00
#
_symmetry.space_group_name_H-M   'P 1'
#
loop_
_entity.id
_entity.type
_entity.pdbx_description
1 polymer ?
#
loop_
_entity_poly.entity_id
_entity_poly.type
_entity_poly.pdbx_seq_one_letter_code
_entity_poly.pdbx_strand_id
1 'polypeptide(L)'
;MKATQVFGVMLLVLAVGCGPVEEPSNPPEESGRTAVQALEDGNGLAFNGLAFNGLAFNGLAFNGLAFNGLSSASFSTWFQQHPAESNLFMKYLVHCAVPAGQTRTYSAGTATYVWSGGLGLAPGWSHGSPATLEEQQVVSACLGALVNKYGRTVQISVLGTTAQGRPIPATASELGSFTIREGCFFGNLFNGEGLFVGNDQGVLPPAQSSLRACALSGGNACPPLVHVGSCHGRCRFDLTGTYFAQCTFNGVTYHSLTTRLRPEEIYTCGDGICQPSESCGTGNRPDSCNRDCGSCG
;
A
#
# COMPACT_ATOMS: atom_id res chain seq x y z
N MET A 1 77.65 7.22 -45.99
CA MET A 1 78.64 7.68 -45.01
C MET A 1 78.02 7.55 -43.66
N LYS A 2 78.32 6.48 -42.87
CA LYS A 2 79.17 6.46 -41.68
C LYS A 2 78.81 7.62 -40.71
N ALA A 3 78.50 7.54 -39.55
CA ALA A 3 78.81 6.68 -38.38
C ALA A 3 77.99 7.26 -37.22
N THR A 4 77.75 6.77 -36.10
CA THR A 4 78.36 6.01 -35.09
C THR A 4 77.51 6.12 -33.82
N GLN A 5 77.32 5.07 -33.16
CA GLN A 5 76.65 4.88 -31.83
C GLN A 5 77.31 5.71 -30.72
N VAL A 6 76.48 6.05 -29.72
CA VAL A 6 76.93 6.00 -28.30
C VAL A 6 75.81 5.48 -27.43
N PHE A 7 76.11 4.39 -26.72
CA PHE A 7 75.30 3.78 -25.65
C PHE A 7 75.36 4.62 -24.37
N GLY A 8 74.25 4.95 -23.81
CA GLY A 8 74.15 5.45 -22.45
C GLY A 8 73.23 4.57 -21.60
N VAL A 9 73.83 3.71 -20.78
CA VAL A 9 73.11 2.91 -19.78
C VAL A 9 72.75 3.81 -18.64
N MET A 10 71.49 3.99 -18.37
CA MET A 10 70.99 4.68 -17.17
C MET A 10 70.23 3.67 -16.30
N LEU A 11 70.78 3.40 -15.16
CA LEU A 11 70.26 2.50 -14.11
C LEU A 11 69.01 3.15 -13.53
N LEU A 12 67.83 2.50 -13.66
CA LEU A 12 66.63 2.92 -12.99
C LEU A 12 66.43 2.10 -11.73
N VAL A 13 66.51 2.74 -10.60
CA VAL A 13 66.19 2.18 -9.27
C VAL A 13 64.70 2.02 -9.15
N LEU A 14 64.22 0.80 -8.98
CA LEU A 14 62.82 0.48 -8.69
C LEU A 14 62.56 0.77 -7.20
N ALA A 15 61.86 1.84 -6.91
CA ALA A 15 61.22 2.08 -5.61
C ALA A 15 59.87 1.37 -5.64
N VAL A 16 59.76 0.27 -4.92
CA VAL A 16 58.47 -0.40 -4.66
C VAL A 16 57.74 0.39 -3.57
N GLY A 17 56.80 1.25 -3.99
CA GLY A 17 55.87 1.90 -3.10
C GLY A 17 54.59 1.02 -2.97
N CYS A 18 54.36 0.40 -1.83
CA CYS A 18 53.06 -0.13 -1.45
C CYS A 18 52.15 1.03 -1.19
N GLY A 19 51.32 1.40 -2.19
CA GLY A 19 50.14 2.22 -1.98
C GLY A 19 48.93 1.32 -1.63
N PRO A 20 47.99 1.79 -0.81
CA PRO A 20 46.79 1.03 -0.54
C PRO A 20 46.01 0.86 -1.86
N VAL A 21 45.58 -0.39 -2.10
CA VAL A 21 44.68 -0.72 -3.20
C VAL A 21 43.34 -0.07 -2.87
N GLU A 22 43.00 0.98 -3.59
CA GLU A 22 41.60 1.45 -3.61
C GLU A 22 40.76 0.33 -4.26
N GLU A 23 39.90 -0.30 -3.44
CA GLU A 23 38.83 -1.12 -3.95
C GLU A 23 37.98 -0.29 -4.91
N PRO A 24 37.61 -0.85 -6.10
CA PRO A 24 36.68 -0.16 -6.98
C PRO A 24 35.39 0.04 -6.20
N SER A 25 35.06 1.31 -5.92
CA SER A 25 33.75 1.70 -5.40
C SER A 25 32.72 1.17 -6.38
N ASN A 26 32.02 0.09 -5.98
CA ASN A 26 30.80 -0.31 -6.66
C ASN A 26 29.91 0.95 -6.74
N PRO A 27 29.34 1.26 -7.93
CA PRO A 27 28.32 2.28 -8.01
C PRO A 27 27.23 1.89 -6.99
N PRO A 28 26.63 2.85 -6.30
CA PRO A 28 25.56 2.53 -5.37
C PRO A 28 24.54 1.71 -6.17
N GLU A 29 24.29 0.47 -5.74
CA GLU A 29 23.13 -0.27 -6.18
C GLU A 29 21.94 0.67 -5.94
N GLU A 30 21.39 1.22 -7.02
CA GLU A 30 20.03 1.71 -6.98
C GLU A 30 19.19 0.52 -6.52
N SER A 31 19.02 0.43 -5.20
CA SER A 31 18.08 -0.49 -4.61
C SER A 31 16.73 -0.15 -5.23
N GLY A 32 16.37 -0.89 -6.27
CA GLY A 32 15.06 -0.90 -6.83
C GLY A 32 14.11 -1.25 -5.71
N ARG A 33 13.63 -0.23 -5.00
CA ARG A 33 12.52 -0.37 -4.06
C ARG A 33 11.35 -0.81 -4.90
N THR A 34 11.15 -2.12 -4.93
CA THR A 34 9.95 -2.71 -5.50
C THR A 34 8.74 -2.11 -4.78
N ALA A 35 7.63 -1.97 -5.48
CA ALA A 35 6.37 -1.47 -4.91
C ALA A 35 5.94 -2.21 -3.63
N VAL A 36 6.44 -3.43 -3.42
CA VAL A 36 6.27 -4.27 -2.24
C VAL A 36 6.85 -3.64 -0.97
N GLN A 37 8.05 -3.08 -1.02
CA GLN A 37 8.66 -2.42 0.17
C GLN A 37 7.89 -1.18 0.60
N ALA A 38 7.16 -0.55 -0.31
CA ALA A 38 6.31 0.59 0.03
C ALA A 38 5.03 0.19 0.79
N LEU A 39 4.64 -1.08 0.77
CA LEU A 39 3.46 -1.61 1.49
C LEU A 39 3.79 -2.11 2.89
N GLU A 40 5.05 -2.38 3.20
CA GLU A 40 5.47 -2.84 4.53
C GLU A 40 5.20 -1.82 5.63
N ASP A 41 5.12 -0.53 5.32
CA ASP A 41 4.98 0.56 6.30
C ASP A 41 3.54 1.07 6.51
N GLY A 42 2.50 0.46 5.90
CA GLY A 42 1.39 1.32 5.60
C GLY A 42 -0.05 0.93 5.87
N ASN A 43 -0.41 -0.25 6.35
CA ASN A 43 -1.82 -0.65 6.39
C ASN A 43 -2.55 -0.41 7.73
N GLY A 44 -2.15 0.55 8.50
CA GLY A 44 -2.79 0.92 9.76
C GLY A 44 -3.94 1.93 9.63
N LEU A 45 -4.60 2.03 8.47
CA LEU A 45 -5.72 2.95 8.28
C LEU A 45 -6.96 2.45 9.05
N ALA A 46 -7.26 3.11 10.17
CA ALA A 46 -8.53 2.91 10.87
C ALA A 46 -9.55 3.92 10.33
N PHE A 47 -10.67 3.44 9.83
CA PHE A 47 -11.78 4.31 9.42
C PHE A 47 -12.61 4.77 10.62
N ASN A 48 -11.99 5.47 11.56
CA ASN A 48 -12.72 6.05 12.70
C ASN A 48 -13.39 7.36 12.26
N GLY A 49 -14.54 7.25 11.59
CA GLY A 49 -15.43 8.40 11.41
C GLY A 49 -14.88 9.58 10.59
N LEU A 50 -13.72 9.43 9.96
CA LEU A 50 -13.28 10.38 8.97
C LEU A 50 -14.35 10.46 7.91
N ALA A 51 -14.98 11.59 7.88
CA ALA A 51 -16.06 11.86 6.98
C ALA A 51 -15.61 11.65 5.54
N PHE A 52 -15.70 10.39 5.05
CA PHE A 52 -15.70 10.10 3.62
C PHE A 52 -16.71 10.99 2.89
N ASN A 53 -17.71 11.45 3.61
CA ASN A 53 -18.65 12.48 3.15
C ASN A 53 -18.01 13.79 2.69
N GLY A 54 -16.75 14.05 3.04
CA GLY A 54 -16.02 15.23 2.56
C GLY A 54 -15.11 14.99 1.37
N LEU A 55 -14.79 13.73 0.99
CA LEU A 55 -13.81 13.44 -0.07
C LEU A 55 -14.24 13.92 -1.45
N ALA A 56 -15.52 13.73 -1.79
CA ALA A 56 -16.09 14.25 -3.01
C ALA A 56 -16.13 15.78 -3.03
N PHE A 57 -16.23 16.42 -1.85
CA PHE A 57 -16.40 17.86 -1.70
C PHE A 57 -15.10 18.62 -1.42
N ASN A 58 -13.99 17.94 -1.11
CA ASN A 58 -12.73 18.61 -0.79
C ASN A 58 -11.96 19.15 -2.01
N GLY A 59 -12.50 18.96 -3.19
CA GLY A 59 -11.95 19.45 -4.44
C GLY A 59 -10.75 18.66 -4.98
N LEU A 60 -10.20 17.67 -4.25
CA LEU A 60 -9.04 16.89 -4.71
C LEU A 60 -9.37 16.05 -5.94
N ALA A 61 -10.55 15.45 -6.02
CA ALA A 61 -10.96 14.67 -7.17
C ALA A 61 -10.99 15.52 -8.47
N PHE A 62 -11.31 16.81 -8.35
CA PHE A 62 -11.43 17.72 -9.49
C PHE A 62 -10.17 18.52 -9.79
N ASN A 63 -9.32 18.78 -8.77
CA ASN A 63 -8.17 19.66 -8.89
C ASN A 63 -6.83 18.89 -8.89
N GLY A 64 -6.87 17.58 -8.81
CA GLY A 64 -5.67 16.72 -8.79
C GLY A 64 -4.93 16.70 -7.45
N LEU A 65 -3.92 15.81 -7.38
CA LEU A 65 -3.03 15.66 -6.23
C LEU A 65 -1.71 16.44 -6.40
N ALA A 66 -1.65 17.36 -7.36
CA ALA A 66 -0.54 18.30 -7.50
C ALA A 66 -0.86 19.61 -6.77
N PHE A 67 0.02 20.58 -6.91
CA PHE A 67 -0.06 21.87 -6.22
C PHE A 67 -1.44 22.52 -6.30
N ASN A 68 -2.08 22.53 -7.47
CA ASN A 68 -3.38 23.17 -7.66
C ASN A 68 -4.48 22.59 -6.77
N GLY A 69 -4.52 21.27 -6.60
CA GLY A 69 -5.49 20.60 -5.73
C GLY A 69 -5.22 20.84 -4.25
N LEU A 70 -3.97 20.69 -3.84
CA LEU A 70 -3.55 20.85 -2.45
C LEU A 70 -3.61 22.30 -1.97
N SER A 71 -3.51 23.29 -2.87
CA SER A 71 -3.67 24.72 -2.54
C SER A 71 -5.11 25.24 -2.63
N SER A 72 -6.06 24.38 -2.98
CA SER A 72 -7.45 24.81 -3.10
C SER A 72 -8.07 25.16 -1.73
N ALA A 73 -8.96 26.15 -1.71
CA ALA A 73 -9.63 26.55 -0.48
C ALA A 73 -10.49 25.42 0.10
N SER A 74 -11.13 24.60 -0.75
CA SER A 74 -11.93 23.45 -0.33
C SER A 74 -11.08 22.36 0.35
N PHE A 75 -9.89 22.09 -0.16
CA PHE A 75 -8.95 21.17 0.50
C PHE A 75 -8.47 21.72 1.84
N SER A 76 -8.08 22.99 1.88
CA SER A 76 -7.63 23.64 3.10
C SER A 76 -8.70 23.63 4.20
N THR A 77 -9.94 23.96 3.84
CA THR A 77 -11.08 23.92 4.79
C THR A 77 -11.30 22.52 5.33
N TRP A 78 -11.34 21.50 4.46
CA TRP A 78 -11.50 20.11 4.87
C TRP A 78 -10.35 19.64 5.77
N PHE A 79 -9.12 19.95 5.38
CA PHE A 79 -7.93 19.50 6.14
C PHE A 79 -7.89 20.08 7.55
N GLN A 80 -8.28 21.36 7.70
CA GLN A 80 -8.25 22.08 8.98
C GLN A 80 -9.35 21.66 9.95
N GLN A 81 -10.41 21.01 9.50
CA GLN A 81 -11.46 20.50 10.39
C GLN A 81 -10.94 19.40 11.32
N HIS A 82 -10.12 18.48 10.80
CA HIS A 82 -9.56 17.36 11.54
C HIS A 82 -8.12 17.07 11.07
N PRO A 83 -7.13 17.90 11.42
CA PRO A 83 -5.79 17.82 10.82
C PRO A 83 -5.08 16.47 11.01
N ALA A 84 -5.24 15.82 12.16
CA ALA A 84 -4.60 14.53 12.43
C ALA A 84 -5.15 13.42 11.53
N GLU A 85 -6.47 13.31 11.47
CA GLU A 85 -7.16 12.33 10.62
C GLU A 85 -6.96 12.64 9.14
N SER A 86 -7.06 13.90 8.74
CA SER A 86 -6.82 14.32 7.35
C SER A 86 -5.39 14.02 6.92
N ASN A 87 -4.40 14.24 7.79
CA ASN A 87 -3.01 13.88 7.54
C ASN A 87 -2.85 12.37 7.35
N LEU A 88 -3.43 11.56 8.24
CA LEU A 88 -3.41 10.10 8.13
C LEU A 88 -4.06 9.63 6.82
N PHE A 89 -5.23 10.16 6.50
CA PHE A 89 -5.92 9.84 5.25
C PHE A 89 -5.07 10.20 4.02
N MET A 90 -4.49 11.40 3.98
CA MET A 90 -3.65 11.85 2.88
C MET A 90 -2.40 11.00 2.72
N LYS A 91 -1.81 10.49 3.82
CA LYS A 91 -0.71 9.53 3.76
C LYS A 91 -1.08 8.32 2.89
N TYR A 92 -2.23 7.71 3.13
CA TYR A 92 -2.68 6.54 2.39
C TYR A 92 -3.18 6.87 0.99
N LEU A 93 -3.86 7.99 0.83
CA LEU A 93 -4.32 8.45 -0.48
C LEU A 93 -3.14 8.68 -1.43
N VAL A 94 -2.11 9.39 -0.96
CA VAL A 94 -0.90 9.65 -1.75
C VAL A 94 -0.13 8.36 -2.00
N HIS A 95 -0.04 7.47 -1.01
CA HIS A 95 0.56 6.16 -1.18
C HIS A 95 -0.12 5.32 -2.30
N CYS A 96 -1.44 5.33 -2.35
CA CYS A 96 -2.18 4.65 -3.40
C CYS A 96 -2.01 5.31 -4.78
N ALA A 97 -2.19 6.62 -4.86
CA ALA A 97 -2.34 7.33 -6.13
C ALA A 97 -1.01 7.69 -6.79
N VAL A 98 0.01 8.06 -6.00
CA VAL A 98 1.28 8.63 -6.48
C VAL A 98 2.36 7.55 -6.57
N PRO A 99 3.21 7.55 -7.62
CA PRO A 99 4.30 6.59 -7.74
C PRO A 99 5.33 6.68 -6.60
N ALA A 100 5.97 5.55 -6.27
CA ALA A 100 7.10 5.50 -5.36
C ALA A 100 8.22 6.45 -5.81
N GLY A 101 8.92 7.04 -4.84
CA GLY A 101 9.98 8.03 -5.08
C GLY A 101 9.47 9.46 -5.28
N GLN A 102 8.17 9.68 -5.44
CA GLN A 102 7.57 11.00 -5.44
C GLN A 102 6.95 11.33 -4.08
N THR A 103 6.84 12.62 -3.77
CA THR A 103 6.19 13.12 -2.56
C THR A 103 5.14 14.17 -2.89
N ARG A 104 4.23 14.41 -1.95
CA ARG A 104 3.31 15.55 -1.96
C ARG A 104 3.47 16.31 -0.65
N THR A 105 3.48 17.63 -0.75
CA THR A 105 3.68 18.51 0.41
C THR A 105 2.51 19.48 0.52
N TYR A 106 2.05 19.69 1.74
CA TYR A 106 1.03 20.66 2.09
C TYR A 106 1.43 21.45 3.30
N SER A 107 1.26 22.77 3.28
CA SER A 107 1.53 23.65 4.40
C SER A 107 0.24 24.28 4.94
N ALA A 108 0.01 24.12 6.24
CA ALA A 108 -1.12 24.71 6.95
C ALA A 108 -0.58 25.54 8.12
N GLY A 109 -0.56 26.85 7.97
CA GLY A 109 0.05 27.75 8.93
C GLY A 109 1.55 27.49 9.08
N THR A 110 1.99 27.13 10.29
CA THR A 110 3.41 26.79 10.57
C THR A 110 3.72 25.31 10.38
N ALA A 111 2.72 24.46 10.19
CA ALA A 111 2.90 23.01 9.99
C ALA A 111 3.08 22.67 8.51
N THR A 112 4.03 21.77 8.25
CA THR A 112 4.25 21.22 6.90
C THR A 112 4.07 19.70 6.96
N TYR A 113 3.23 19.18 6.10
CA TYR A 113 2.93 17.77 5.94
C TYR A 113 3.57 17.25 4.65
N VAL A 114 4.21 16.10 4.73
CA VAL A 114 4.87 15.46 3.57
C VAL A 114 4.38 14.02 3.49
N TRP A 115 3.88 13.63 2.33
CA TRP A 115 3.37 12.28 2.09
C TRP A 115 4.13 11.65 0.93
N SER A 116 4.59 10.42 1.14
CA SER A 116 5.32 9.65 0.14
C SER A 116 4.38 8.87 -0.75
N GLY A 117 4.65 8.86 -2.04
CA GLY A 117 3.99 8.00 -3.01
C GLY A 117 4.38 6.53 -2.83
N GLY A 118 3.62 5.63 -3.43
CA GLY A 118 3.78 4.19 -3.36
C GLY A 118 3.37 3.50 -4.66
N LEU A 119 2.10 3.12 -4.80
CA LEU A 119 1.63 2.26 -5.89
C LEU A 119 1.46 2.96 -7.24
N GLY A 120 1.29 4.28 -7.28
CA GLY A 120 1.13 5.02 -8.53
C GLY A 120 -0.11 4.63 -9.35
N LEU A 121 -1.22 4.31 -8.68
CA LEU A 121 -2.42 3.78 -9.33
C LEU A 121 -3.16 4.82 -10.18
N ALA A 122 -3.00 6.10 -9.89
CA ALA A 122 -3.70 7.22 -10.53
C ALA A 122 -2.72 8.25 -11.11
N PRO A 123 -2.00 7.94 -12.17
CA PRO A 123 -0.95 8.82 -12.69
C PRO A 123 -1.47 10.15 -13.23
N GLY A 124 -2.65 10.22 -13.84
CA GLY A 124 -3.26 11.47 -14.29
C GLY A 124 -3.58 12.38 -13.11
N TRP A 125 -4.24 11.84 -12.11
CA TRP A 125 -4.58 12.54 -10.88
C TRP A 125 -3.33 13.00 -10.11
N SER A 126 -2.32 12.15 -10.05
CA SER A 126 -1.05 12.46 -9.38
C SER A 126 -0.30 13.62 -10.05
N HIS A 127 -0.47 13.86 -11.35
CA HIS A 127 0.13 14.96 -12.09
C HIS A 127 -0.75 16.22 -12.17
N GLY A 128 -1.87 16.25 -11.44
CA GLY A 128 -2.71 17.45 -11.32
C GLY A 128 -3.92 17.49 -12.23
N SER A 129 -4.17 16.44 -13.01
CA SER A 129 -5.44 16.31 -13.74
C SER A 129 -6.57 15.92 -12.79
N PRO A 130 -7.84 16.23 -13.12
CA PRO A 130 -8.98 15.63 -12.45
C PRO A 130 -8.88 14.10 -12.46
N ALA A 131 -9.25 13.46 -11.36
CA ALA A 131 -9.29 12.01 -11.29
C ALA A 131 -10.35 11.45 -12.26
N THR A 132 -9.94 10.53 -13.14
CA THR A 132 -10.90 9.78 -13.95
C THR A 132 -11.73 8.82 -13.08
N LEU A 133 -12.81 8.28 -13.64
CA LEU A 133 -13.63 7.29 -12.92
C LEU A 133 -12.79 6.08 -12.50
N GLU A 134 -11.95 5.59 -13.40
CA GLU A 134 -11.06 4.45 -13.16
C GLU A 134 -10.04 4.76 -12.06
N GLU A 135 -9.45 5.96 -12.06
CA GLU A 135 -8.52 6.41 -11.02
C GLU A 135 -9.20 6.50 -9.65
N GLN A 136 -10.42 7.03 -9.58
CA GLN A 136 -11.22 7.04 -8.36
C GLN A 136 -11.48 5.63 -7.84
N GLN A 137 -11.86 4.70 -8.71
CA GLN A 137 -12.16 3.32 -8.35
C GLN A 137 -10.93 2.57 -7.83
N VAL A 138 -9.79 2.60 -8.54
CA VAL A 138 -8.58 1.87 -8.10
C VAL A 138 -8.00 2.45 -6.83
N VAL A 139 -8.05 3.77 -6.64
CA VAL A 139 -7.62 4.43 -5.41
C VAL A 139 -8.56 4.09 -4.24
N SER A 140 -9.87 4.05 -4.47
CA SER A 140 -10.83 3.58 -3.47
C SER A 140 -10.59 2.14 -3.06
N ALA A 141 -10.36 1.25 -4.02
CA ALA A 141 -10.00 -0.15 -3.78
C ALA A 141 -8.71 -0.27 -2.95
N CYS A 142 -7.70 0.53 -3.26
CA CYS A 142 -6.44 0.56 -2.51
C CYS A 142 -6.65 1.04 -1.07
N LEU A 143 -7.39 2.12 -0.87
CA LEU A 143 -7.73 2.60 0.47
C LEU A 143 -8.44 1.50 1.28
N GLY A 144 -9.38 0.80 0.67
CA GLY A 144 -10.04 -0.35 1.28
C GLY A 144 -9.08 -1.50 1.64
N ALA A 145 -8.15 -1.81 0.73
CA ALA A 145 -7.13 -2.83 0.95
C ALA A 145 -6.17 -2.47 2.10
N LEU A 146 -5.97 -1.20 2.39
CA LEU A 146 -5.10 -0.71 3.48
C LEU A 146 -5.82 -0.54 4.82
N VAL A 147 -7.13 -0.80 4.89
CA VAL A 147 -7.89 -0.70 6.14
C VAL A 147 -7.50 -1.81 7.10
N ASN A 148 -7.33 -1.42 8.33
CA ASN A 148 -7.06 -2.33 9.44
C ASN A 148 -7.93 -1.95 10.63
N LYS A 149 -8.72 -2.89 11.12
CA LYS A 149 -9.67 -2.66 12.23
C LYS A 149 -9.01 -2.16 13.51
N TYR A 150 -7.79 -2.59 13.77
CA TYR A 150 -7.11 -2.34 15.05
C TYR A 150 -6.01 -1.28 14.94
N GLY A 151 -5.80 -0.68 13.77
CA GLY A 151 -4.74 0.30 13.55
C GLY A 151 -3.32 -0.28 13.61
N ARG A 152 -3.19 -1.60 13.53
CA ARG A 152 -1.88 -2.27 13.50
C ARG A 152 -1.46 -2.54 12.05
N THR A 153 -0.15 -2.50 11.80
CA THR A 153 0.40 -2.85 10.49
C THR A 153 0.49 -4.36 10.35
N VAL A 154 -0.11 -4.88 9.28
CA VAL A 154 0.03 -6.26 8.81
C VAL A 154 0.58 -6.19 7.39
N GLN A 155 1.61 -6.97 7.09
CA GLN A 155 2.15 -7.00 5.73
C GLN A 155 1.16 -7.63 4.77
N ILE A 156 0.97 -6.99 3.62
CA ILE A 156 0.08 -7.49 2.57
C ILE A 156 0.76 -7.40 1.21
N SER A 157 0.42 -8.32 0.33
CA SER A 157 0.65 -8.18 -1.11
C SER A 157 -0.63 -7.68 -1.77
N VAL A 158 -0.52 -6.61 -2.57
CA VAL A 158 -1.64 -6.03 -3.32
C VAL A 158 -1.44 -6.31 -4.79
N LEU A 159 -2.39 -6.99 -5.39
CA LEU A 159 -2.40 -7.36 -6.80
C LEU A 159 -3.57 -6.70 -7.53
N GLY A 160 -3.36 -6.35 -8.78
CA GLY A 160 -4.35 -5.69 -9.60
C GLY A 160 -3.71 -4.87 -10.70
N THR A 161 -4.42 -3.84 -11.16
CA THR A 161 -3.92 -2.93 -12.20
C THR A 161 -4.06 -1.48 -11.77
N THR A 162 -3.22 -0.63 -12.35
CA THR A 162 -3.45 0.83 -12.34
C THR A 162 -4.71 1.17 -13.13
N ALA A 163 -5.18 2.41 -13.04
CA ALA A 163 -6.30 2.91 -13.83
C ALA A 163 -6.09 2.75 -15.35
N GLN A 164 -4.84 2.70 -15.84
CA GLN A 164 -4.48 2.48 -17.24
C GLN A 164 -4.32 0.99 -17.60
N GLY A 165 -4.72 0.09 -16.72
CA GLY A 165 -4.66 -1.36 -16.94
C GLY A 165 -3.25 -1.97 -16.84
N ARG A 166 -2.24 -1.23 -16.36
CA ARG A 166 -0.90 -1.78 -16.13
C ARG A 166 -0.89 -2.61 -14.84
N PRO A 167 -0.40 -3.85 -14.86
CA PRO A 167 -0.31 -4.67 -13.65
C PRO A 167 0.53 -3.99 -12.57
N ILE A 168 0.11 -4.09 -11.32
CA ILE A 168 0.93 -3.76 -10.15
C ILE A 168 2.08 -4.76 -10.13
N PRO A 169 3.35 -4.32 -10.10
CA PRO A 169 4.48 -5.23 -10.07
C PRO A 169 4.44 -6.14 -8.84
N ALA A 170 4.58 -7.44 -9.04
CA ALA A 170 4.75 -8.43 -7.98
C ALA A 170 5.85 -9.39 -8.37
N THR A 171 6.73 -9.74 -7.42
CA THR A 171 7.83 -10.67 -7.67
C THR A 171 7.40 -12.11 -7.39
N ALA A 172 8.09 -13.09 -7.99
CA ALA A 172 7.87 -14.50 -7.68
C ALA A 172 8.14 -14.81 -6.19
N SER A 173 9.12 -14.14 -5.59
CA SER A 173 9.42 -14.27 -4.15
C SER A 173 8.27 -13.74 -3.30
N GLU A 174 7.69 -12.59 -3.65
CA GLU A 174 6.52 -12.05 -2.98
C GLU A 174 5.35 -13.02 -3.06
N LEU A 175 4.99 -13.47 -4.26
CA LEU A 175 3.88 -14.41 -4.44
C LEU A 175 4.11 -15.74 -3.72
N GLY A 176 5.38 -16.16 -3.57
CA GLY A 176 5.77 -17.33 -2.79
C GLY A 176 5.67 -17.14 -1.27
N SER A 177 5.80 -15.91 -0.79
CA SER A 177 5.66 -15.57 0.64
C SER A 177 4.21 -15.25 1.03
N PHE A 178 3.49 -14.53 0.17
CA PHE A 178 2.10 -14.14 0.39
C PHE A 178 1.15 -15.14 -0.26
N THR A 179 1.06 -16.34 0.32
CA THR A 179 0.31 -17.46 -0.27
C THR A 179 -1.17 -17.46 0.04
N ILE A 180 -1.59 -16.77 1.10
CA ILE A 180 -2.98 -16.77 1.54
C ILE A 180 -3.77 -15.70 0.81
N ARG A 181 -4.73 -16.12 0.01
CA ARG A 181 -5.67 -15.24 -0.68
C ARG A 181 -6.67 -14.70 0.34
N GLU A 182 -6.76 -13.36 0.46
CA GLU A 182 -7.58 -12.74 1.50
C GLU A 182 -8.91 -12.26 0.93
N GLY A 183 -8.86 -11.29 0.02
CA GLY A 183 -10.09 -10.68 -0.47
C GLY A 183 -9.90 -9.81 -1.70
N CYS A 184 -11.03 -9.36 -2.24
CA CYS A 184 -11.11 -8.35 -3.30
C CYS A 184 -11.74 -7.08 -2.75
N PHE A 185 -11.18 -5.94 -3.11
CA PHE A 185 -11.62 -4.60 -2.69
C PHE A 185 -11.99 -3.79 -3.94
N PHE A 186 -13.12 -3.13 -3.89
CA PHE A 186 -13.62 -2.35 -5.03
C PHE A 186 -14.68 -1.32 -4.57
N GLY A 187 -15.06 -0.41 -5.44
CA GLY A 187 -16.03 0.64 -5.15
C GLY A 187 -15.53 2.02 -5.56
N ASN A 188 -16.26 3.06 -5.18
CA ASN A 188 -15.86 4.45 -5.40
C ASN A 188 -16.29 5.32 -4.21
N LEU A 189 -15.31 5.75 -3.43
CA LEU A 189 -15.52 6.64 -2.28
C LEU A 189 -15.77 8.10 -2.69
N PHE A 190 -15.31 8.49 -3.90
CA PHE A 190 -15.33 9.88 -4.33
C PHE A 190 -16.67 10.33 -4.90
N ASN A 191 -17.49 9.39 -5.34
CA ASN A 191 -18.82 9.66 -5.88
C ASN A 191 -19.96 9.20 -4.96
N GLY A 192 -19.63 8.70 -3.75
CA GLY A 192 -20.61 8.25 -2.77
C GLY A 192 -21.19 6.85 -3.00
N GLU A 193 -20.69 6.08 -3.97
CA GLU A 193 -21.15 4.70 -4.23
C GLU A 193 -20.78 3.74 -3.09
N GLY A 194 -19.69 4.04 -2.36
CA GLY A 194 -19.23 3.23 -1.24
C GLY A 194 -18.00 2.38 -1.55
N LEU A 195 -17.62 1.57 -0.57
CA LEU A 195 -16.47 0.68 -0.64
C LEU A 195 -16.91 -0.74 -0.29
N PHE A 196 -16.60 -1.68 -1.14
CA PHE A 196 -17.04 -3.07 -1.08
C PHE A 196 -15.86 -4.02 -0.91
N VAL A 197 -16.10 -5.11 -0.18
CA VAL A 197 -15.10 -6.16 0.03
C VAL A 197 -15.73 -7.54 -0.05
N GLY A 198 -15.07 -8.46 -0.73
CA GLY A 198 -15.44 -9.88 -0.79
C GLY A 198 -14.31 -10.77 -0.31
N ASN A 199 -14.66 -11.96 0.18
CA ASN A 199 -13.68 -12.99 0.52
C ASN A 199 -13.17 -13.68 -0.75
N ASP A 200 -11.86 -13.85 -0.87
CA ASP A 200 -11.25 -14.62 -1.97
C ASP A 200 -11.18 -16.12 -1.65
N GLN A 201 -11.26 -16.48 -0.38
CA GLN A 201 -11.49 -17.83 0.11
C GLN A 201 -12.82 -17.91 0.85
N GLY A 202 -13.19 -19.10 1.32
CA GLY A 202 -14.31 -19.24 2.25
C GLY A 202 -14.15 -18.26 3.43
N VAL A 203 -15.26 -17.88 4.04
CA VAL A 203 -15.25 -17.01 5.23
C VAL A 203 -14.28 -17.61 6.25
N LEU A 204 -13.26 -16.86 6.60
CA LEU A 204 -12.34 -17.27 7.67
C LEU A 204 -13.16 -17.45 8.96
N PRO A 205 -13.02 -18.57 9.68
CA PRO A 205 -13.64 -18.74 10.98
C PRO A 205 -13.24 -17.58 11.92
N PRO A 206 -14.05 -17.21 12.91
CA PRO A 206 -13.67 -16.16 13.86
C PRO A 206 -12.31 -16.40 14.54
N ALA A 207 -11.89 -17.67 14.66
CA ALA A 207 -10.59 -18.06 15.18
C ALA A 207 -9.41 -17.91 14.19
N GLN A 208 -9.67 -17.56 12.97
CA GLN A 208 -8.66 -17.39 11.91
C GLN A 208 -8.83 -16.03 11.19
N SER A 209 -9.14 -14.98 11.93
CA SER A 209 -9.25 -13.65 11.34
C SER A 209 -7.93 -12.93 11.41
N SER A 210 -7.47 -12.38 10.30
CA SER A 210 -6.38 -11.41 10.33
C SER A 210 -6.89 -10.10 10.96
N LEU A 211 -5.98 -9.23 11.42
CA LEU A 211 -6.34 -7.90 11.93
C LEU A 211 -7.10 -7.06 10.90
N ARG A 212 -6.90 -7.33 9.63
CA ARG A 212 -7.54 -6.63 8.52
C ARG A 212 -8.94 -7.13 8.22
N ALA A 213 -9.26 -8.31 8.71
CA ALA A 213 -10.45 -9.04 8.33
C ALA A 213 -11.74 -8.55 8.98
N CYS A 214 -11.79 -7.34 9.52
CA CYS A 214 -13.01 -6.82 10.14
C CYS A 214 -14.25 -6.93 9.23
N ALA A 215 -14.09 -6.66 7.94
CA ALA A 215 -15.17 -6.84 6.97
C ALA A 215 -15.14 -8.23 6.28
N LEU A 216 -14.08 -9.01 6.47
CA LEU A 216 -13.88 -10.33 5.86
C LEU A 216 -14.23 -11.49 6.80
N SER A 217 -14.25 -11.24 8.11
CA SER A 217 -14.74 -12.20 9.12
C SER A 217 -16.25 -12.06 9.26
N GLY A 218 -16.97 -13.17 9.16
CA GLY A 218 -18.42 -13.17 9.25
C GLY A 218 -18.96 -12.50 10.51
N GLY A 219 -19.94 -11.64 10.36
CA GLY A 219 -20.69 -11.03 11.47
C GLY A 219 -20.19 -9.69 12.00
N ASN A 220 -19.09 -9.13 11.50
CA ASN A 220 -18.61 -7.83 11.94
C ASN A 220 -18.95 -6.73 10.93
N ALA A 221 -19.78 -5.78 11.34
CA ALA A 221 -19.94 -4.53 10.60
C ALA A 221 -18.64 -3.73 10.65
N CYS A 222 -18.15 -3.28 9.52
CA CYS A 222 -16.93 -2.51 9.39
C CYS A 222 -17.10 -1.29 8.48
N PRO A 223 -18.00 -0.35 8.84
CA PRO A 223 -18.18 0.85 8.03
C PRO A 223 -16.88 1.62 7.85
N PRO A 224 -16.61 2.20 6.67
CA PRO A 224 -17.49 2.25 5.49
C PRO A 224 -17.40 1.03 4.57
N LEU A 225 -16.67 -0.03 4.92
CA LEU A 225 -16.56 -1.26 4.14
C LEU A 225 -17.85 -2.07 4.25
N VAL A 226 -18.43 -2.41 3.10
CA VAL A 226 -19.59 -3.29 2.99
C VAL A 226 -19.15 -4.65 2.50
N HIS A 227 -19.35 -5.69 3.32
CA HIS A 227 -19.07 -7.06 2.92
C HIS A 227 -20.13 -7.56 1.95
N VAL A 228 -19.72 -8.05 0.78
CA VAL A 228 -20.60 -8.45 -0.32
C VAL A 228 -20.56 -9.94 -0.63
N GLY A 229 -20.01 -10.73 0.28
CA GLY A 229 -19.86 -12.19 0.12
C GLY A 229 -18.56 -12.58 -0.58
N SER A 230 -18.62 -13.64 -1.40
CA SER A 230 -17.44 -14.15 -2.11
C SER A 230 -17.08 -13.30 -3.32
N CYS A 231 -15.78 -13.07 -3.51
CA CYS A 231 -15.24 -12.47 -4.74
C CYS A 231 -15.64 -13.27 -5.98
N HIS A 232 -15.57 -14.61 -5.93
CA HIS A 232 -15.87 -15.47 -7.07
C HIS A 232 -17.29 -15.30 -7.63
N GLY A 233 -18.24 -14.90 -6.82
CA GLY A 233 -19.61 -14.62 -7.25
C GLY A 233 -19.81 -13.22 -7.84
N ARG A 234 -18.82 -12.32 -7.73
CA ARG A 234 -18.95 -10.91 -8.07
C ARG A 234 -17.87 -10.40 -9.01
N CYS A 235 -16.74 -11.07 -9.06
CA CYS A 235 -15.54 -10.58 -9.72
C CYS A 235 -15.08 -11.53 -10.83
N ARG A 236 -14.34 -10.95 -11.78
CA ARG A 236 -13.67 -11.68 -12.87
C ARG A 236 -12.17 -11.60 -12.64
N PHE A 237 -11.52 -12.75 -12.79
CA PHE A 237 -10.06 -12.81 -12.78
C PHE A 237 -9.45 -12.07 -13.99
N ASP A 238 -8.21 -11.67 -13.83
CA ASP A 238 -7.33 -11.33 -14.92
C ASP A 238 -7.06 -12.58 -15.81
N LEU A 239 -6.41 -12.38 -16.95
CA LEU A 239 -6.14 -13.46 -17.90
C LEU A 239 -5.21 -14.55 -17.33
N THR A 240 -4.45 -14.26 -16.28
CA THR A 240 -3.54 -15.21 -15.63
C THR A 240 -4.19 -15.95 -14.47
N GLY A 241 -5.38 -15.54 -14.03
CA GLY A 241 -6.04 -16.08 -12.84
C GLY A 241 -5.37 -15.69 -11.52
N THR A 242 -4.51 -14.68 -11.53
CA THR A 242 -3.69 -14.29 -10.38
C THR A 242 -4.43 -13.38 -9.41
N TYR A 243 -5.27 -12.49 -9.93
CA TYR A 243 -6.05 -11.53 -9.13
C TYR A 243 -7.39 -11.23 -9.79
N PHE A 244 -8.32 -10.64 -9.06
CA PHE A 244 -9.57 -10.13 -9.62
C PHE A 244 -9.35 -8.77 -10.25
N ALA A 245 -9.59 -8.66 -11.55
CA ALA A 245 -9.40 -7.42 -12.30
C ALA A 245 -10.58 -6.46 -12.17
N GLN A 246 -11.80 -6.99 -12.11
CA GLN A 246 -13.05 -6.23 -12.03
C GLN A 246 -14.08 -6.95 -11.18
N CYS A 247 -14.88 -6.16 -10.44
CA CYS A 247 -15.99 -6.68 -9.65
C CYS A 247 -17.27 -5.92 -9.97
N THR A 248 -18.42 -6.62 -9.95
CA THR A 248 -19.73 -6.01 -10.21
C THR A 248 -20.61 -6.10 -8.97
N PHE A 249 -21.15 -4.97 -8.56
CA PHE A 249 -22.10 -4.88 -7.46
C PHE A 249 -23.16 -3.80 -7.75
N ASN A 250 -24.43 -4.08 -7.44
CA ASN A 250 -25.57 -3.20 -7.71
C ASN A 250 -25.63 -2.71 -9.18
N GLY A 251 -25.24 -3.54 -10.14
CA GLY A 251 -25.24 -3.20 -11.57
C GLY A 251 -24.08 -2.34 -12.04
N VAL A 252 -23.18 -1.92 -11.16
CA VAL A 252 -21.96 -1.16 -11.49
C VAL A 252 -20.75 -2.06 -11.49
N THR A 253 -19.89 -1.92 -12.50
CA THR A 253 -18.60 -2.63 -12.58
C THR A 253 -17.46 -1.70 -12.20
N TYR A 254 -16.63 -2.16 -11.28
CA TYR A 254 -15.50 -1.43 -10.71
C TYR A 254 -14.19 -2.11 -11.03
N HIS A 255 -13.12 -1.34 -11.15
CA HIS A 255 -11.77 -1.85 -10.98
C HIS A 255 -11.60 -2.40 -9.56
N SER A 256 -10.86 -3.48 -9.42
CA SER A 256 -10.65 -4.12 -8.12
C SER A 256 -9.18 -4.39 -7.83
N LEU A 257 -8.84 -4.47 -6.54
CA LEU A 257 -7.57 -4.94 -6.06
C LEU A 257 -7.77 -6.19 -5.22
N THR A 258 -6.85 -7.13 -5.35
CA THR A 258 -6.83 -8.38 -4.57
C THR A 258 -5.70 -8.32 -3.56
N THR A 259 -5.95 -8.75 -2.34
CA THR A 259 -4.92 -8.84 -1.30
C THR A 259 -4.56 -10.26 -0.98
N ARG A 260 -3.29 -10.45 -0.59
CA ARG A 260 -2.76 -11.69 -0.06
C ARG A 260 -2.01 -11.44 1.24
N LEU A 261 -2.01 -12.43 2.12
CA LEU A 261 -1.34 -12.43 3.40
C LEU A 261 -0.25 -13.50 3.45
N ARG A 262 0.68 -13.33 4.36
CA ARG A 262 1.58 -14.39 4.78
C ARG A 262 0.84 -15.33 5.73
N PRO A 263 1.12 -16.64 5.71
CA PRO A 263 0.48 -17.58 6.64
C PRO A 263 0.65 -17.19 8.12
N GLU A 264 1.83 -16.69 8.47
CA GLU A 264 2.19 -16.27 9.83
C GLU A 264 1.47 -15.00 10.31
N GLU A 265 0.83 -14.24 9.42
CA GLU A 265 0.07 -13.04 9.75
C GLU A 265 -1.42 -13.32 10.01
N ILE A 266 -1.84 -14.57 9.88
CA ILE A 266 -3.22 -14.96 10.12
C ILE A 266 -3.38 -15.34 11.58
N TYR A 267 -4.39 -14.73 12.22
CA TYR A 267 -4.79 -15.10 13.58
C TYR A 267 -5.14 -16.59 13.66
N THR A 268 -4.47 -17.32 14.55
CA THR A 268 -4.75 -18.74 14.83
C THR A 268 -4.50 -19.01 16.31
N CYS A 269 -5.41 -18.55 17.17
CA CYS A 269 -5.24 -18.70 18.60
C CYS A 269 -5.18 -20.19 19.02
N GLY A 270 -4.11 -20.56 19.71
CA GLY A 270 -3.88 -21.90 20.23
C GLY A 270 -2.86 -22.71 19.44
N ASP A 271 -2.12 -22.09 18.51
CA ASP A 271 -1.04 -22.74 17.75
C ASP A 271 0.34 -22.60 18.43
N GLY A 272 0.42 -21.88 19.56
CA GLY A 272 1.63 -21.65 20.33
C GLY A 272 2.50 -20.50 19.83
N ILE A 273 2.03 -19.71 18.84
CA ILE A 273 2.72 -18.56 18.29
C ILE A 273 1.87 -17.31 18.54
N CYS A 274 2.42 -16.31 19.23
CA CYS A 274 1.77 -15.01 19.33
C CYS A 274 1.96 -14.25 18.02
N GLN A 275 1.02 -14.35 17.11
CA GLN A 275 1.09 -13.65 15.83
C GLN A 275 0.89 -12.13 16.00
N PRO A 276 1.37 -11.29 15.06
CA PRO A 276 1.11 -9.84 15.07
C PRO A 276 -0.38 -9.50 15.07
N SER A 277 -1.22 -10.42 14.60
CA SER A 277 -2.67 -10.30 14.58
C SER A 277 -3.34 -10.65 15.92
N GLU A 278 -2.59 -11.09 16.91
CA GLU A 278 -3.11 -11.47 18.22
C GLU A 278 -2.81 -10.43 19.30
N SER A 279 -3.70 -10.37 20.28
CA SER A 279 -3.53 -9.54 21.48
C SER A 279 -3.42 -10.44 22.71
N CYS A 280 -2.65 -9.97 23.69
CA CYS A 280 -2.62 -10.60 25.02
C CYS A 280 -3.98 -10.56 25.73
N GLY A 281 -4.15 -11.42 26.73
CA GLY A 281 -5.31 -11.43 27.63
C GLY A 281 -6.55 -12.15 27.12
N THR A 282 -7.56 -12.20 27.98
CA THR A 282 -8.84 -12.88 27.76
C THR A 282 -9.96 -11.92 27.40
N GLY A 283 -9.63 -10.79 26.74
CA GLY A 283 -10.61 -9.79 26.38
C GLY A 283 -11.66 -10.30 25.37
N ASN A 284 -12.77 -9.57 25.26
CA ASN A 284 -13.84 -9.88 24.31
C ASN A 284 -13.51 -9.39 22.87
N ARG A 285 -12.25 -9.09 22.56
CA ARG A 285 -11.85 -8.71 21.23
C ARG A 285 -11.65 -9.96 20.37
N PRO A 286 -11.98 -9.91 19.08
CA PRO A 286 -11.78 -11.05 18.19
C PRO A 286 -10.32 -11.48 18.06
N ASP A 287 -9.38 -10.59 18.38
CA ASP A 287 -7.93 -10.82 18.33
C ASP A 287 -7.33 -11.23 19.69
N SER A 288 -8.12 -11.34 20.76
CA SER A 288 -7.62 -11.73 22.08
C SER A 288 -7.25 -13.20 22.11
N CYS A 289 -5.97 -13.50 22.35
CA CYS A 289 -5.45 -14.84 22.47
C CYS A 289 -4.48 -14.94 23.65
N ASN A 290 -5.01 -15.17 24.85
CA ASN A 290 -4.21 -15.36 26.05
C ASN A 290 -3.34 -16.64 25.98
N ARG A 291 -3.79 -17.61 25.20
CA ARG A 291 -3.11 -18.90 25.10
C ARG A 291 -1.73 -18.77 24.44
N ASP A 292 -1.61 -17.93 23.43
CA ASP A 292 -0.40 -17.79 22.66
C ASP A 292 0.38 -16.51 23.05
N CYS A 293 -0.34 -15.42 23.37
CA CYS A 293 0.25 -14.14 23.74
C CYS A 293 0.32 -13.85 25.25
N GLY A 294 -0.21 -14.75 26.09
CA GLY A 294 -0.21 -14.60 27.55
C GLY A 294 -1.15 -13.50 28.05
N SER A 295 -1.07 -13.23 29.36
CA SER A 295 -1.81 -12.14 29.99
C SER A 295 -1.19 -10.79 29.64
N CYS A 296 -2.04 -9.78 29.47
CA CYS A 296 -1.56 -8.41 29.38
C CYS A 296 -0.93 -7.98 30.71
N GLY A 297 0.30 -7.47 30.65
CA GLY A 297 1.03 -6.93 31.80
C GLY A 297 0.47 -5.58 32.28
#